data_b30b4d975fe2ae1ebc03202986bc62b9
#
_entry.id   b30b4d975fe2ae1ebc03202986bc62b9
#
_cell.length_a   1.000
_cell.length_b   1.000
_cell.length_c   1.000
_cell.angle_alpha   90.00
_cell.angle_beta   90.00
_cell.angle_gamma   90.00
#
_symmetry.space_group_name_H-M   'P 1'
#
loop_
_entity.id
_entity.type
_entity.pdbx_description
1 polymer ?
#
loop_
_entity_poly.entity_id
_entity_poly.type
_entity_poly.pdbx_seq_one_letter_code
_entity_poly.pdbx_strand_id
1 'polypeptide(L)'
;MSAETRGPGSEADDAALGRALRERLGRYPASPRLRASIRQSLEPATTPAGWAGWLVPAMSALATALVMVGWLAGSLPTSVSGDALRDLTRAVITEHARTLSWARTASDVIPAALPRAMDESGVTLNLVFAGDPELRLINAHPTYVESHRGLSLAYQDAKGHAVTYVIFPGAATVNLPEVERVKISTWRPVIRKENGFSLIMWKQQGLFCVLVADLVSDEDLARLKEYFVKVRSATDLTYAVSQ
;
A
#
# COMPACT_ATOMS: atom_id res chain seq x y z
N MET A 1 -26.75 -0.27 16.13
CA MET A 1 -26.03 0.23 17.30
C MET A 1 -26.26 -0.78 18.41
N SER A 2 -25.39 -1.80 18.53
CA SER A 2 -25.48 -2.83 19.57
C SER A 2 -24.46 -2.49 20.64
N ALA A 3 -24.96 -2.10 21.81
CA ALA A 3 -24.14 -1.86 22.99
C ALA A 3 -23.69 -3.23 23.52
N GLU A 4 -22.40 -3.51 23.42
CA GLU A 4 -21.75 -4.69 23.99
C GLU A 4 -21.72 -4.54 25.51
N THR A 5 -22.62 -5.27 26.18
CA THR A 5 -22.72 -5.31 27.65
C THR A 5 -21.53 -6.09 28.17
N ARG A 6 -20.49 -5.41 28.64
CA ARG A 6 -19.38 -6.02 29.39
C ARG A 6 -19.93 -6.68 30.65
N GLY A 7 -19.86 -8.00 30.72
CA GLY A 7 -20.35 -8.78 31.85
C GLY A 7 -19.54 -8.52 33.13
N PRO A 8 -20.14 -8.65 34.34
CA PRO A 8 -19.51 -8.35 35.65
C PRO A 8 -18.30 -9.24 36.00
N GLY A 9 -17.99 -10.30 35.22
CA GLY A 9 -16.81 -11.13 35.39
C GLY A 9 -15.50 -10.48 34.96
N SER A 10 -15.54 -9.54 34.00
CA SER A 10 -14.34 -8.89 33.45
C SER A 10 -13.66 -7.95 34.45
N GLU A 11 -14.42 -7.23 35.29
CA GLU A 11 -13.83 -6.29 36.26
C GLU A 11 -13.14 -7.00 37.45
N ALA A 12 -13.63 -8.15 37.85
CA ALA A 12 -13.02 -8.94 38.92
C ALA A 12 -11.70 -9.57 38.46
N ASP A 13 -11.66 -10.05 37.21
CA ASP A 13 -10.43 -10.61 36.60
C ASP A 13 -9.37 -9.53 36.35
N ASP A 14 -9.76 -8.35 35.91
CA ASP A 14 -8.85 -7.20 35.73
C ASP A 14 -8.27 -6.72 37.07
N ALA A 15 -9.08 -6.74 38.14
CA ALA A 15 -8.61 -6.39 39.49
C ALA A 15 -7.68 -7.46 40.08
N ALA A 16 -7.89 -8.74 39.76
CA ALA A 16 -7.02 -9.85 40.17
C ALA A 16 -5.68 -9.78 39.41
N LEU A 17 -5.71 -9.56 38.09
CA LEU A 17 -4.52 -9.36 37.27
C LEU A 17 -3.70 -8.16 37.73
N GLY A 18 -4.36 -7.04 38.04
CA GLY A 18 -3.71 -5.82 38.55
C GLY A 18 -3.07 -6.01 39.93
N ARG A 19 -3.56 -6.92 40.78
CA ARG A 19 -2.91 -7.31 42.04
C ARG A 19 -1.71 -8.19 41.78
N ALA A 20 -1.82 -9.21 40.95
CA ALA A 20 -0.72 -10.13 40.64
C ALA A 20 0.45 -9.39 39.95
N LEU A 21 0.18 -8.42 39.10
CA LEU A 21 1.20 -7.58 38.49
C LEU A 21 1.90 -6.68 39.51
N ARG A 22 1.17 -6.11 40.46
CA ARG A 22 1.74 -5.28 41.53
C ARG A 22 2.61 -6.04 42.53
N GLU A 23 2.31 -7.31 42.75
CA GLU A 23 3.10 -8.21 43.60
C GLU A 23 4.38 -8.70 42.92
N ARG A 24 4.36 -8.93 41.61
CA ARG A 24 5.49 -9.46 40.84
C ARG A 24 6.42 -8.38 40.27
N LEU A 25 5.90 -7.19 40.00
CA LEU A 25 6.70 -6.08 39.49
C LEU A 25 7.31 -5.33 40.69
N GLY A 26 8.59 -5.53 40.96
CA GLY A 26 9.32 -4.78 41.97
C GLY A 26 9.19 -3.27 41.75
N ARG A 27 8.70 -2.55 42.73
CA ARG A 27 8.65 -1.08 42.70
C ARG A 27 10.06 -0.54 42.81
N TYR A 28 10.64 -0.13 41.70
CA TYR A 28 11.92 0.59 41.73
C TYR A 28 11.62 2.05 42.13
N PRO A 29 12.16 2.53 43.25
CA PRO A 29 12.02 3.92 43.62
C PRO A 29 12.73 4.79 42.58
N ALA A 30 12.03 5.79 42.07
CA ALA A 30 12.60 6.72 41.11
C ALA A 30 13.88 7.35 41.67
N SER A 31 14.92 7.46 40.86
CA SER A 31 16.19 8.03 41.27
C SER A 31 16.01 9.46 41.81
N PRO A 32 16.87 9.88 42.79
CA PRO A 32 16.78 11.25 43.31
C PRO A 32 16.87 12.33 42.23
N ARG A 33 17.66 12.08 41.18
CA ARG A 33 17.79 12.99 40.02
C ARG A 33 16.50 13.14 39.24
N LEU A 34 15.77 12.04 38.99
CA LEU A 34 14.51 12.09 38.30
C LEU A 34 13.45 12.83 39.10
N ARG A 35 13.39 12.63 40.42
CA ARG A 35 12.46 13.37 41.30
C ARG A 35 12.79 14.87 41.34
N ALA A 36 14.09 15.23 41.35
CA ALA A 36 14.52 16.62 41.30
C ALA A 36 14.12 17.29 39.97
N SER A 37 14.33 16.62 38.83
CA SER A 37 13.97 17.10 37.51
C SER A 37 12.47 17.30 37.39
N ILE A 38 11.64 16.37 37.83
CA ILE A 38 10.17 16.50 37.84
C ILE A 38 9.73 17.67 38.72
N ARG A 39 10.33 17.82 39.90
CA ARG A 39 9.98 18.92 40.81
C ARG A 39 10.34 20.27 40.22
N GLN A 40 11.51 20.38 39.57
CA GLN A 40 11.93 21.58 38.87
C GLN A 40 11.01 21.92 37.65
N SER A 41 10.45 20.92 37.00
CA SER A 41 9.50 21.13 35.89
C SER A 41 8.10 21.53 36.38
N LEU A 42 7.77 21.21 37.63
CA LEU A 42 6.46 21.52 38.23
C LEU A 42 6.48 22.82 39.10
N GLU A 43 7.66 23.38 39.36
CA GLU A 43 7.74 24.70 39.99
C GLU A 43 7.22 25.76 39.02
N PRO A 44 6.12 26.47 39.35
CA PRO A 44 5.64 27.52 38.49
C PRO A 44 6.71 28.61 38.38
N ALA A 45 7.14 28.86 37.16
CA ALA A 45 8.06 29.96 36.86
C ALA A 45 7.43 31.26 37.39
N THR A 46 7.97 31.76 38.48
CA THR A 46 7.60 33.10 39.03
C THR A 46 8.08 34.14 38.04
N THR A 47 7.25 34.40 37.03
CA THR A 47 7.45 35.54 36.13
C THR A 47 7.19 36.82 36.89
N PRO A 48 8.14 37.79 36.88
CA PRO A 48 7.88 39.11 37.47
C PRO A 48 6.72 39.76 36.70
N ALA A 49 5.73 40.23 37.44
CA ALA A 49 4.55 40.96 36.94
C ALA A 49 5.02 42.30 36.34
N GLY A 50 5.48 42.24 35.09
CA GLY A 50 5.84 43.40 34.29
C GLY A 50 5.11 43.35 32.95
N TRP A 51 5.04 44.43 32.27
CA TRP A 51 4.36 44.65 30.96
C TRP A 51 4.60 43.54 29.91
N ALA A 52 5.63 42.74 30.09
CA ALA A 52 5.90 41.51 29.31
C ALA A 52 4.85 40.39 29.46
N GLY A 53 4.04 40.39 30.53
CA GLY A 53 3.04 39.33 30.78
C GLY A 53 1.92 39.27 29.72
N TRP A 54 1.72 40.33 28.95
CA TRP A 54 0.73 40.36 27.87
C TRP A 54 1.27 39.87 26.51
N LEU A 55 2.59 39.92 26.32
CA LEU A 55 3.23 39.48 25.10
C LEU A 55 3.42 37.95 25.04
N VAL A 56 3.50 37.29 26.21
CA VAL A 56 3.68 35.83 26.28
C VAL A 56 2.52 35.04 25.69
N PRO A 57 1.23 35.33 26.01
CA PRO A 57 0.13 34.61 25.37
C PRO A 57 -0.02 34.93 23.88
N ALA A 58 0.32 36.15 23.44
CA ALA A 58 0.28 36.54 22.04
C ALA A 58 1.38 35.79 21.21
N MET A 59 2.59 35.66 21.75
CA MET A 59 3.69 34.92 21.11
C MET A 59 3.43 33.43 21.07
N SER A 60 2.81 32.85 22.11
CA SER A 60 2.46 31.43 22.10
C SER A 60 1.33 31.11 21.11
N ALA A 61 0.33 32.00 20.98
CA ALA A 61 -0.72 31.88 19.98
C ALA A 61 -0.16 31.97 18.54
N LEU A 62 0.80 32.90 18.32
CA LEU A 62 1.46 33.01 17.03
C LEU A 62 2.31 31.78 16.69
N ALA A 63 3.06 31.26 17.67
CA ALA A 63 3.85 30.04 17.49
C ALA A 63 2.96 28.83 17.20
N THR A 64 1.83 28.68 17.91
CA THR A 64 0.85 27.61 17.68
C THR A 64 0.21 27.75 16.29
N ALA A 65 -0.15 28.96 15.89
CA ALA A 65 -0.69 29.23 14.56
C ALA A 65 0.33 28.91 13.44
N LEU A 66 1.60 29.27 13.61
CA LEU A 66 2.66 28.94 12.68
C LEU A 66 2.93 27.44 12.60
N VAL A 67 2.90 26.73 13.72
CA VAL A 67 3.01 25.26 13.77
C VAL A 67 1.80 24.62 13.09
N MET A 68 0.57 25.10 13.35
CA MET A 68 -0.62 24.60 12.66
C MET A 68 -0.59 24.89 11.15
N VAL A 69 -0.21 26.10 10.75
CA VAL A 69 -0.06 26.44 9.32
C VAL A 69 1.07 25.64 8.68
N GLY A 70 2.17 25.43 9.36
CA GLY A 70 3.27 24.57 8.91
C GLY A 70 2.82 23.10 8.80
N TRP A 71 2.02 22.64 9.74
CA TRP A 71 1.45 21.28 9.70
C TRP A 71 0.37 21.12 8.62
N LEU A 72 -0.51 22.11 8.44
CA LEU A 72 -1.47 22.15 7.35
C LEU A 72 -0.77 22.29 5.99
N ALA A 73 0.24 23.14 5.86
CA ALA A 73 1.01 23.29 4.63
C ALA A 73 1.87 22.05 4.34
N GLY A 74 2.38 21.37 5.35
CA GLY A 74 3.08 20.08 5.22
C GLY A 74 2.15 18.90 4.98
N SER A 75 0.87 19.01 5.35
CA SER A 75 -0.18 18.02 5.07
C SER A 75 -0.93 18.28 3.77
N LEU A 76 -0.73 19.45 3.13
CA LEU A 76 -1.15 19.64 1.74
C LEU A 76 -0.27 18.72 0.88
N PRO A 77 -0.87 17.85 0.06
CA PRO A 77 -0.11 16.95 -0.80
C PRO A 77 0.68 17.77 -1.83
N THR A 78 1.87 18.21 -1.43
CA THR A 78 2.83 18.82 -2.33
C THR A 78 3.33 17.74 -3.28
N SER A 79 2.88 17.77 -4.52
CA SER A 79 3.31 16.95 -5.66
C SER A 79 3.31 15.42 -5.38
N VAL A 80 2.15 14.88 -5.02
CA VAL A 80 1.87 13.47 -4.72
C VAL A 80 2.18 12.51 -5.89
N SER A 81 2.44 13.01 -7.10
CA SER A 81 2.52 12.15 -8.29
C SER A 81 3.77 11.27 -8.36
N GLY A 82 4.92 11.74 -7.90
CA GLY A 82 6.18 10.99 -7.98
C GLY A 82 6.32 9.93 -6.88
N ASP A 83 5.97 10.30 -5.66
CA ASP A 83 6.08 9.43 -4.50
C ASP A 83 5.00 8.33 -4.53
N ALA A 84 3.75 8.69 -4.87
CA ALA A 84 2.66 7.73 -5.01
C ALA A 84 2.95 6.66 -6.08
N LEU A 85 3.51 7.03 -7.23
CA LEU A 85 3.88 6.05 -8.26
C LEU A 85 5.02 5.14 -7.79
N ARG A 86 5.98 5.69 -7.04
CA ARG A 86 7.10 4.92 -6.49
C ARG A 86 6.65 3.93 -5.43
N ASP A 87 5.78 4.36 -4.51
CA ASP A 87 5.24 3.50 -3.45
C ASP A 87 4.39 2.39 -4.06
N LEU A 88 3.54 2.74 -5.03
CA LEU A 88 2.77 1.78 -5.81
C LEU A 88 3.67 0.76 -6.53
N THR A 89 4.74 1.21 -7.18
CA THR A 89 5.71 0.34 -7.85
C THR A 89 6.31 -0.65 -6.86
N ARG A 90 6.71 -0.18 -5.68
CA ARG A 90 7.26 -1.02 -4.61
C ARG A 90 6.23 -2.04 -4.09
N ALA A 91 4.99 -1.62 -3.90
CA ALA A 91 3.91 -2.50 -3.46
C ALA A 91 3.62 -3.60 -4.49
N VAL A 92 3.60 -3.28 -5.78
CA VAL A 92 3.42 -4.26 -6.87
C VAL A 92 4.60 -5.22 -6.96
N ILE A 93 5.84 -4.75 -6.79
CA ILE A 93 7.03 -5.62 -6.72
C ILE A 93 6.94 -6.59 -5.54
N THR A 94 6.49 -6.10 -4.37
CA THR A 94 6.27 -6.96 -3.19
C THR A 94 5.21 -8.02 -3.45
N GLU A 95 4.12 -7.67 -4.14
CA GLU A 95 3.08 -8.60 -4.56
C GLU A 95 3.63 -9.67 -5.52
N HIS A 96 4.43 -9.26 -6.50
CA HIS A 96 5.10 -10.19 -7.42
C HIS A 96 6.04 -11.15 -6.66
N ALA A 97 6.85 -10.64 -5.73
CA ALA A 97 7.72 -11.47 -4.91
C ALA A 97 6.93 -12.48 -4.05
N ARG A 98 5.76 -12.08 -3.53
CA ARG A 98 4.84 -12.98 -2.83
C ARG A 98 4.31 -14.06 -3.77
N THR A 99 3.92 -13.70 -4.98
CA THR A 99 3.45 -14.62 -6.01
C THR A 99 4.50 -15.65 -6.37
N LEU A 100 5.79 -15.26 -6.48
CA LEU A 100 6.92 -16.17 -6.75
C LEU A 100 7.04 -17.27 -5.68
N SER A 101 6.77 -16.95 -4.42
CA SER A 101 6.85 -17.93 -3.33
C SER A 101 5.74 -18.98 -3.41
N TRP A 102 4.59 -18.63 -3.97
CA TRP A 102 3.41 -19.50 -4.09
C TRP A 102 3.36 -20.26 -5.41
N ALA A 103 3.89 -19.69 -6.49
CA ALA A 103 3.91 -20.32 -7.81
C ALA A 103 4.61 -21.69 -7.82
N ARG A 104 5.50 -21.94 -6.86
CA ARG A 104 6.18 -23.24 -6.70
C ARG A 104 5.28 -24.35 -6.17
N THR A 105 4.13 -24.01 -5.62
CA THR A 105 3.17 -24.94 -5.00
C THR A 105 1.84 -25.03 -5.74
N ALA A 106 1.65 -24.25 -6.80
CA ALA A 106 0.37 -24.17 -7.51
C ALA A 106 0.17 -25.40 -8.39
N SER A 107 -0.91 -26.13 -8.12
CA SER A 107 -1.44 -27.18 -8.98
C SER A 107 -2.47 -26.61 -9.97
N ASP A 108 -2.76 -27.33 -11.05
CA ASP A 108 -3.59 -26.99 -12.22
C ASP A 108 -5.06 -26.57 -11.99
N VAL A 109 -5.42 -25.98 -10.85
CA VAL A 109 -6.82 -25.74 -10.41
C VAL A 109 -7.33 -24.32 -10.71
N ILE A 110 -6.80 -23.64 -11.68
CA ILE A 110 -6.96 -22.18 -11.88
C ILE A 110 -8.32 -21.72 -12.45
N PRO A 111 -8.97 -22.41 -13.40
CA PRO A 111 -10.20 -21.89 -13.99
C PRO A 111 -11.35 -21.71 -13.00
N ALA A 112 -11.41 -22.54 -11.94
CA ALA A 112 -12.46 -22.48 -10.93
C ALA A 112 -12.25 -21.35 -9.88
N ALA A 113 -11.02 -20.93 -9.64
CA ALA A 113 -10.70 -19.89 -8.67
C ALA A 113 -10.88 -18.46 -9.22
N LEU A 114 -10.84 -18.29 -10.53
CA LEU A 114 -10.86 -16.97 -11.16
C LEU A 114 -12.15 -16.19 -10.90
N PRO A 115 -13.37 -16.74 -11.05
CA PRO A 115 -14.60 -15.99 -10.74
C PRO A 115 -14.63 -15.50 -9.29
N ARG A 116 -14.26 -16.36 -8.35
CA ARG A 116 -14.17 -15.99 -6.92
C ARG A 116 -13.13 -14.90 -6.67
N ALA A 117 -11.96 -14.99 -7.28
CA ALA A 117 -10.92 -13.98 -7.14
C ALA A 117 -11.38 -12.63 -7.70
N MET A 118 -12.14 -12.62 -8.80
CA MET A 118 -12.75 -11.41 -9.36
C MET A 118 -13.79 -10.81 -8.40
N ASP A 119 -14.72 -11.59 -7.89
CA ASP A 119 -15.72 -11.14 -6.92
C ASP A 119 -15.07 -10.56 -5.66
N GLU A 120 -14.10 -11.28 -5.11
CA GLU A 120 -13.36 -10.86 -3.92
C GLU A 120 -12.48 -9.62 -4.18
N SER A 121 -11.99 -9.41 -5.40
CA SER A 121 -11.18 -8.24 -5.77
C SER A 121 -11.99 -6.99 -6.06
N GLY A 122 -13.27 -7.12 -6.37
CA GLY A 122 -14.10 -6.04 -6.88
C GLY A 122 -13.71 -5.57 -8.29
N VAL A 123 -12.91 -6.37 -9.01
CA VAL A 123 -12.51 -6.13 -10.41
C VAL A 123 -13.27 -7.11 -11.30
N THR A 124 -14.18 -6.60 -12.10
CA THR A 124 -14.93 -7.43 -13.05
C THR A 124 -14.23 -7.40 -14.41
N LEU A 125 -13.87 -8.57 -14.91
CA LEU A 125 -13.27 -8.77 -16.23
C LEU A 125 -14.23 -9.61 -17.08
N ASN A 126 -14.53 -9.18 -18.30
CA ASN A 126 -15.33 -9.97 -19.23
C ASN A 126 -14.50 -11.13 -19.81
N LEU A 127 -13.24 -10.87 -20.10
CA LEU A 127 -12.30 -11.84 -20.64
C LEU A 127 -10.94 -11.69 -19.97
N VAL A 128 -10.33 -12.81 -19.63
CA VAL A 128 -8.96 -12.88 -19.08
C VAL A 128 -8.11 -13.72 -20.02
N PHE A 129 -6.88 -13.28 -20.26
CA PHE A 129 -5.91 -14.09 -20.96
C PHE A 129 -5.63 -15.35 -20.15
N ALA A 130 -6.16 -16.48 -20.59
CA ALA A 130 -5.99 -17.77 -19.90
C ALA A 130 -4.61 -18.40 -20.14
N GLY A 131 -3.87 -17.85 -21.11
CA GLY A 131 -2.53 -18.30 -21.47
C GLY A 131 -2.46 -18.95 -22.85
N ASP A 132 -1.22 -19.15 -23.30
CA ASP A 132 -0.82 -19.86 -24.50
C ASP A 132 0.43 -20.72 -24.18
N PRO A 133 1.05 -21.43 -25.18
CA PRO A 133 2.27 -22.21 -24.93
C PRO A 133 3.46 -21.41 -24.43
N GLU A 134 3.50 -20.10 -24.65
CA GLU A 134 4.61 -19.23 -24.24
C GLU A 134 4.37 -18.55 -22.87
N LEU A 135 3.10 -18.32 -22.50
CA LEU A 135 2.76 -17.65 -21.26
C LEU A 135 1.48 -18.26 -20.69
N ARG A 136 1.58 -19.04 -19.63
CA ARG A 136 0.48 -19.80 -19.01
C ARG A 136 0.03 -19.14 -17.72
N LEU A 137 -1.28 -18.95 -17.54
CA LEU A 137 -1.86 -18.55 -16.26
C LEU A 137 -1.71 -19.66 -15.22
N ILE A 138 -1.08 -19.37 -14.08
CA ILE A 138 -0.81 -20.35 -13.02
C ILE A 138 -1.56 -20.04 -11.71
N ASN A 139 -1.98 -18.80 -11.50
CA ASN A 139 -2.74 -18.42 -10.31
C ASN A 139 -3.55 -17.14 -10.54
N ALA A 140 -4.65 -17.00 -9.79
CA ALA A 140 -5.45 -15.78 -9.70
C ALA A 140 -5.91 -15.59 -8.26
N HIS A 141 -5.68 -14.43 -7.67
CA HIS A 141 -6.10 -14.14 -6.29
C HIS A 141 -6.39 -12.65 -6.09
N PRO A 142 -7.28 -12.31 -5.14
CA PRO A 142 -7.46 -10.92 -4.75
C PRO A 142 -6.20 -10.42 -4.06
N THR A 143 -5.84 -9.16 -4.31
CA THR A 143 -4.68 -8.52 -3.70
C THR A 143 -5.03 -7.15 -3.14
N TYR A 144 -4.17 -6.64 -2.26
CA TYR A 144 -4.23 -5.28 -1.77
C TYR A 144 -2.91 -4.60 -2.09
N VAL A 145 -2.98 -3.57 -2.94
CA VAL A 145 -1.84 -2.73 -3.25
C VAL A 145 -2.07 -1.40 -2.56
N GLU A 146 -1.31 -1.16 -1.49
CA GLU A 146 -1.56 -0.08 -0.53
C GLU A 146 -2.99 -0.14 0.04
N SER A 147 -3.81 0.86 -0.23
CA SER A 147 -5.23 0.91 0.17
C SER A 147 -6.20 0.41 -0.91
N HIS A 148 -5.70 0.00 -2.08
CA HIS A 148 -6.52 -0.40 -3.20
C HIS A 148 -6.66 -1.91 -3.26
N ARG A 149 -7.92 -2.35 -3.24
CA ARG A 149 -8.26 -3.74 -3.49
C ARG A 149 -8.16 -4.02 -4.99
N GLY A 150 -7.58 -5.14 -5.38
CA GLY A 150 -7.36 -5.48 -6.76
C GLY A 150 -7.23 -6.97 -7.02
N LEU A 151 -6.98 -7.31 -8.27
CA LEU A 151 -6.79 -8.67 -8.76
C LEU A 151 -5.35 -8.87 -9.19
N SER A 152 -4.74 -9.96 -8.73
CA SER A 152 -3.41 -10.42 -9.14
C SER A 152 -3.55 -11.69 -9.95
N LEU A 153 -3.04 -11.68 -11.16
CA LEU A 153 -2.99 -12.82 -12.08
C LEU A 153 -1.52 -13.19 -12.29
N ALA A 154 -1.17 -14.41 -11.92
CA ALA A 154 0.19 -14.91 -12.05
C ALA A 154 0.31 -15.81 -13.29
N TYR A 155 1.29 -15.51 -14.09
CA TYR A 155 1.66 -16.28 -15.27
C TYR A 155 3.06 -16.85 -15.13
N GLN A 156 3.34 -17.91 -15.86
CA GLN A 156 4.66 -18.48 -16.02
C GLN A 156 4.97 -18.62 -17.52
N ASP A 157 6.16 -18.18 -17.91
CA ASP A 157 6.61 -18.36 -19.27
C ASP A 157 7.19 -19.77 -19.52
N ALA A 158 7.47 -20.09 -20.79
CA ALA A 158 8.02 -21.38 -21.18
C ALA A 158 9.44 -21.64 -20.60
N LYS A 159 10.14 -20.60 -20.14
CA LYS A 159 11.46 -20.71 -19.49
C LYS A 159 11.37 -20.78 -17.97
N GLY A 160 10.16 -20.72 -17.40
CA GLY A 160 9.92 -20.77 -15.97
C GLY A 160 9.93 -19.41 -15.27
N HIS A 161 10.10 -18.29 -15.99
CA HIS A 161 10.00 -16.96 -15.41
C HIS A 161 8.56 -16.64 -15.02
N ALA A 162 8.39 -15.98 -13.90
CA ALA A 162 7.08 -15.53 -13.47
C ALA A 162 6.78 -14.12 -14.01
N VAL A 163 5.54 -13.95 -14.42
CA VAL A 163 4.99 -12.67 -14.85
C VAL A 163 3.70 -12.43 -14.06
N THR A 164 3.59 -11.33 -13.35
CA THR A 164 2.40 -11.00 -12.56
C THR A 164 1.68 -9.81 -13.18
N TYR A 165 0.39 -9.96 -13.41
CA TYR A 165 -0.49 -8.90 -13.88
C TYR A 165 -1.39 -8.46 -12.73
N VAL A 166 -1.19 -7.24 -12.26
CA VAL A 166 -1.95 -6.63 -11.17
C VAL A 166 -2.90 -5.58 -11.72
N ILE A 167 -4.17 -5.66 -11.32
CA ILE A 167 -5.25 -4.78 -11.78
C ILE A 167 -5.97 -4.25 -10.55
N PHE A 168 -6.14 -2.94 -10.45
CA PHE A 168 -6.91 -2.35 -9.35
C PHE A 168 -7.60 -1.04 -9.78
N PRO A 169 -8.72 -0.66 -9.14
CA PRO A 169 -9.38 0.61 -9.36
C PRO A 169 -8.51 1.76 -8.83
N GLY A 170 -8.76 2.98 -9.28
CA GLY A 170 -8.04 4.16 -8.81
C GLY A 170 -7.07 4.77 -9.82
N ALA A 171 -7.24 4.46 -11.11
CA ALA A 171 -6.45 5.06 -12.18
C ALA A 171 -6.42 6.61 -12.15
N ALA A 172 -7.41 7.25 -11.54
CA ALA A 172 -7.47 8.71 -11.45
C ALA A 172 -6.40 9.30 -10.51
N THR A 173 -6.04 8.58 -9.44
CA THR A 173 -5.14 9.06 -8.41
C THR A 173 -3.65 8.94 -8.77
N VAL A 174 -3.31 8.01 -9.67
CA VAL A 174 -1.93 7.77 -10.09
C VAL A 174 -1.65 8.50 -11.39
N ASN A 175 -0.65 9.37 -11.42
CA ASN A 175 -0.21 10.03 -12.65
C ASN A 175 0.97 9.27 -13.27
N LEU A 176 0.80 8.82 -14.52
CA LEU A 176 1.85 8.17 -15.29
C LEU A 176 2.63 9.24 -16.07
N PRO A 177 3.97 9.35 -15.86
CA PRO A 177 4.79 10.36 -16.51
C PRO A 177 4.83 10.17 -18.03
N GLU A 178 4.52 11.23 -18.79
CA GLU A 178 4.51 11.17 -20.26
C GLU A 178 5.90 10.88 -20.85
N VAL A 179 6.97 11.33 -20.17
CA VAL A 179 8.35 11.15 -20.62
C VAL A 179 8.80 9.68 -20.61
N GLU A 180 8.22 8.87 -19.72
CA GLU A 180 8.54 7.44 -19.59
C GLU A 180 7.67 6.55 -20.50
N ARG A 181 6.78 7.13 -21.31
CA ARG A 181 5.89 6.35 -22.17
C ARG A 181 6.61 5.84 -23.42
N VAL A 182 6.50 4.55 -23.62
CA VAL A 182 7.10 3.85 -24.77
C VAL A 182 5.98 3.34 -25.69
N LYS A 183 6.14 3.49 -26.99
CA LYS A 183 5.20 2.92 -27.97
C LYS A 183 5.41 1.41 -28.09
N ILE A 184 4.37 0.64 -27.76
CA ILE A 184 4.32 -0.81 -27.96
C ILE A 184 3.06 -1.10 -28.77
N SER A 185 3.20 -1.50 -30.03
CA SER A 185 2.07 -1.66 -30.95
C SER A 185 1.24 -0.36 -31.03
N THR A 186 -0.03 -0.39 -30.70
CA THR A 186 -0.97 0.73 -30.70
C THR A 186 -1.01 1.48 -29.34
N TRP A 187 -0.39 0.95 -28.30
CA TRP A 187 -0.46 1.48 -26.95
C TRP A 187 0.80 2.27 -26.55
N ARG A 188 0.65 3.09 -25.51
CA ARG A 188 1.74 3.89 -24.95
C ARG A 188 1.83 3.71 -23.43
N PRO A 189 2.22 2.50 -22.95
CA PRO A 189 2.45 2.27 -21.53
C PRO A 189 3.72 2.96 -21.05
N VAL A 190 3.88 3.08 -19.73
CA VAL A 190 5.12 3.44 -19.05
C VAL A 190 5.92 2.17 -18.79
N ILE A 191 7.21 2.19 -19.09
CA ILE A 191 8.14 1.10 -18.75
C ILE A 191 9.10 1.60 -17.68
N ARG A 192 9.24 0.82 -16.61
CA ARG A 192 10.17 1.11 -15.52
C ARG A 192 10.96 -0.13 -15.15
N LYS A 193 12.23 0.05 -14.81
CA LYS A 193 13.07 -0.99 -14.20
C LYS A 193 13.36 -0.56 -12.77
N GLU A 194 13.04 -1.39 -11.80
CA GLU A 194 13.25 -1.09 -10.37
C GLU A 194 13.53 -2.38 -9.59
N ASN A 195 14.55 -2.36 -8.74
CA ASN A 195 14.92 -3.47 -7.84
C ASN A 195 15.11 -4.83 -8.55
N GLY A 196 15.60 -4.85 -9.78
CA GLY A 196 15.79 -6.10 -10.55
C GLY A 196 14.51 -6.62 -11.20
N PHE A 197 13.46 -5.82 -11.29
CA PHE A 197 12.22 -6.15 -11.98
C PHE A 197 11.94 -5.15 -13.09
N SER A 198 11.30 -5.63 -14.15
CA SER A 198 10.75 -4.79 -15.21
C SER A 198 9.24 -4.68 -15.05
N LEU A 199 8.73 -3.45 -15.13
CA LEU A 199 7.33 -3.13 -15.00
C LEU A 199 6.82 -2.45 -16.26
N ILE A 200 5.63 -2.83 -16.71
CA ILE A 200 4.87 -2.14 -17.75
C ILE A 200 3.55 -1.68 -17.13
N MET A 201 3.32 -0.38 -17.11
CA MET A 201 2.18 0.25 -16.43
C MET A 201 1.30 1.00 -17.42
N TRP A 202 -0.01 0.86 -17.30
CA TRP A 202 -0.98 1.59 -18.13
C TRP A 202 -2.29 1.81 -17.39
N LYS A 203 -3.12 2.67 -17.95
CA LYS A 203 -4.48 2.90 -17.51
C LYS A 203 -5.47 2.40 -18.55
N GLN A 204 -6.56 1.82 -18.10
CA GLN A 204 -7.63 1.34 -18.96
C GLN A 204 -8.97 1.38 -18.23
N GLN A 205 -9.94 2.10 -18.78
CA GLN A 205 -11.33 2.12 -18.28
C GLN A 205 -11.45 2.36 -16.75
N GLY A 206 -10.68 3.32 -16.22
CA GLY A 206 -10.68 3.63 -14.79
C GLY A 206 -9.85 2.70 -13.92
N LEU A 207 -9.27 1.64 -14.49
CA LEU A 207 -8.38 0.72 -13.81
C LEU A 207 -6.90 1.10 -14.05
N PHE A 208 -6.09 0.86 -13.06
CA PHE A 208 -4.64 0.88 -13.16
C PHE A 208 -4.13 -0.55 -13.31
N CYS A 209 -3.29 -0.75 -14.29
CA CYS A 209 -2.81 -2.06 -14.71
C CYS A 209 -1.29 -2.08 -14.70
N VAL A 210 -0.70 -3.10 -14.10
CA VAL A 210 0.75 -3.29 -14.04
C VAL A 210 1.10 -4.73 -14.40
N LEU A 211 1.97 -4.89 -15.36
CA LEU A 211 2.63 -6.16 -15.65
C LEU A 211 4.05 -6.11 -15.10
N VAL A 212 4.42 -7.03 -14.22
CA VAL A 212 5.74 -7.10 -13.58
C VAL A 212 6.36 -8.46 -13.78
N ALA A 213 7.67 -8.48 -14.03
CA ALA A 213 8.46 -9.70 -14.20
C ALA A 213 9.91 -9.49 -13.77
N ASP A 214 10.60 -10.58 -13.48
CA ASP A 214 12.05 -10.66 -13.23
C ASP A 214 12.91 -10.60 -14.50
N LEU A 215 12.33 -10.17 -15.61
CA LEU A 215 12.93 -10.06 -16.94
C LEU A 215 13.63 -8.70 -17.08
N VAL A 216 14.96 -8.65 -16.96
CA VAL A 216 15.72 -7.37 -16.81
C VAL A 216 16.63 -7.06 -17.99
N SER A 217 17.10 -8.07 -18.73
CA SER A 217 17.94 -7.86 -19.93
C SER A 217 17.13 -7.17 -21.04
N ASP A 218 17.81 -6.66 -22.05
CA ASP A 218 17.11 -6.03 -23.19
C ASP A 218 16.33 -7.04 -24.02
N GLU A 219 16.83 -8.27 -24.15
CA GLU A 219 16.12 -9.39 -24.77
C GLU A 219 14.87 -9.78 -23.95
N ASP A 220 15.01 -9.84 -22.64
CA ASP A 220 13.91 -10.11 -21.71
C ASP A 220 12.85 -9.00 -21.76
N LEU A 221 13.28 -7.75 -21.86
CA LEU A 221 12.36 -6.62 -22.00
C LEU A 221 11.56 -6.69 -23.31
N ALA A 222 12.18 -7.16 -24.42
CA ALA A 222 11.47 -7.38 -25.67
C ALA A 222 10.38 -8.44 -25.49
N ARG A 223 10.70 -9.55 -24.83
CA ARG A 223 9.75 -10.62 -24.48
C ARG A 223 8.62 -10.13 -23.56
N LEU A 224 8.94 -9.33 -22.54
CA LEU A 224 7.93 -8.74 -21.66
C LEU A 224 6.96 -7.81 -22.43
N LYS A 225 7.45 -7.09 -23.45
CA LYS A 225 6.59 -6.28 -24.34
C LYS A 225 5.66 -7.17 -25.16
N GLU A 226 6.09 -8.33 -25.61
CA GLU A 226 5.23 -9.30 -26.31
C GLU A 226 4.16 -9.85 -25.37
N TYR A 227 4.52 -10.21 -24.13
CA TYR A 227 3.55 -10.62 -23.11
C TYR A 227 2.54 -9.52 -22.79
N PHE A 228 3.00 -8.27 -22.70
CA PHE A 228 2.10 -7.13 -22.55
C PHE A 228 1.07 -7.05 -23.69
N VAL A 229 1.48 -7.20 -24.93
CA VAL A 229 0.57 -7.19 -26.10
C VAL A 229 -0.46 -8.31 -25.98
N LYS A 230 -0.04 -9.54 -25.65
CA LYS A 230 -0.92 -10.71 -25.49
C LYS A 230 -1.94 -10.49 -24.38
N VAL A 231 -1.46 -10.15 -23.18
CA VAL A 231 -2.31 -9.93 -22.01
C VAL A 231 -3.27 -8.78 -22.25
N ARG A 232 -2.76 -7.64 -22.76
CA ARG A 232 -3.55 -6.43 -22.98
C ARG A 232 -4.62 -6.58 -24.05
N SER A 233 -4.32 -7.28 -25.15
CA SER A 233 -5.27 -7.49 -26.24
C SER A 233 -6.36 -8.52 -25.90
N ALA A 234 -6.03 -9.51 -25.08
CA ALA A 234 -6.94 -10.59 -24.71
C ALA A 234 -7.73 -10.33 -23.41
N THR A 235 -7.40 -9.24 -22.67
CA THR A 235 -8.13 -8.88 -21.45
C THR A 235 -9.10 -7.76 -21.76
N ASP A 236 -10.39 -8.07 -21.72
CA ASP A 236 -11.45 -7.06 -21.84
C ASP A 236 -11.90 -6.64 -20.41
N LEU A 237 -11.59 -5.39 -20.10
CA LEU A 237 -11.90 -4.78 -18.82
C LEU A 237 -13.21 -4.02 -18.94
N THR A 238 -14.32 -4.61 -18.54
CA THR A 238 -15.57 -3.86 -18.33
C THR A 238 -15.70 -3.59 -16.83
N TYR A 239 -15.33 -2.39 -16.42
CA TYR A 239 -15.49 -1.96 -15.04
C TYR A 239 -16.91 -1.41 -14.84
N ALA A 240 -17.78 -2.18 -14.20
CA ALA A 240 -19.03 -1.67 -13.66
C ALA A 240 -18.71 -1.04 -12.29
N VAL A 241 -18.76 0.29 -12.22
CA VAL A 241 -18.77 0.99 -10.92
C VAL A 241 -20.04 0.59 -10.22
N SER A 242 -19.95 -0.27 -9.21
CA SER A 242 -21.05 -0.50 -8.27
C SER A 242 -21.24 0.82 -7.49
N GLN A 243 -22.35 1.53 -7.79
CA GLN A 243 -22.79 2.71 -7.05
C GLN A 243 -23.37 2.30 -5.70
#